data_7e526e08fe44389b1d69ab7bc67606f1
#
_entry.id   7e526e08fe44389b1d69ab7bc67606f1
#
_cell.length_a   1.000
_cell.length_b   1.000
_cell.length_c   1.000
_cell.angle_alpha   90.00
_cell.angle_beta   90.00
_cell.angle_gamma   90.00
#
_symmetry.space_group_name_H-M   'P 1'
#
loop_
_entity.id
_entity.type
_entity.pdbx_description
1 polymer ?
#
loop_
_entity_poly.entity_id
_entity_poly.type
_entity_poly.pdbx_seq_one_letter_code
_entity_poly.pdbx_strand_id
1 'polypeptide(L)'
;MQVRVSTRHGHLSEASQAKITGKAEKLLRIFDRLSDIVVVVDLKDEHNPVVDVQVSAEHKHDFMASEQASEMMAALDAALHKIEQQLRKYKERVVERNRDRNRQAREVEAEQTPEEE
;
A
#
# COMPACT_ATOMS: atom_id res chain seq x y z
N MET A 1 9.66 8.59 -1.73
CA MET A 1 9.26 7.25 -1.23
C MET A 1 10.47 6.36 -1.10
N GLN A 2 10.47 5.52 -0.10
CA GLN A 2 11.57 4.59 0.15
C GLN A 2 11.01 3.18 0.27
N VAL A 3 11.64 2.22 -0.41
CA VAL A 3 11.28 0.82 -0.30
C VAL A 3 12.41 0.12 0.45
N ARG A 4 12.04 -0.56 1.54
CA ARG A 4 13.00 -1.32 2.33
C ARG A 4 12.59 -2.77 2.36
N VAL A 5 13.57 -3.64 2.19
CA VAL A 5 13.37 -5.08 2.26
C VAL A 5 14.27 -5.62 3.35
N SER A 6 13.69 -6.33 4.30
CA SER A 6 14.46 -6.99 5.34
C SER A 6 14.05 -8.44 5.47
N THR A 7 14.93 -9.24 6.07
CA THR A 7 14.75 -10.68 6.19
C THR A 7 14.94 -11.09 7.64
N ARG A 8 14.11 -12.01 8.11
CA ARG A 8 14.24 -12.63 9.42
C ARG A 8 14.51 -14.10 9.25
N HIS A 9 15.38 -14.65 10.06
CA HIS A 9 15.69 -16.08 10.11
C HIS A 9 16.22 -16.64 8.80
N GLY A 10 16.95 -15.83 8.05
CA GLY A 10 17.53 -16.26 6.79
C GLY A 10 18.10 -15.11 5.99
N HIS A 11 18.44 -15.40 4.75
CA HIS A 11 19.01 -14.42 3.84
C HIS A 11 18.32 -14.48 2.49
N LEU A 12 18.24 -13.34 1.83
CA LEU A 12 17.77 -13.25 0.46
C LEU A 12 18.94 -12.82 -0.43
N SER A 13 18.98 -13.38 -1.63
CA SER A 13 19.95 -12.95 -2.63
C SER A 13 19.64 -11.53 -3.08
N GLU A 14 20.64 -10.86 -3.65
CA GLU A 14 20.43 -9.53 -4.20
C GLU A 14 19.38 -9.53 -5.31
N ALA A 15 19.37 -10.60 -6.12
CA ALA A 15 18.38 -10.75 -7.18
C ALA A 15 16.97 -10.83 -6.62
N SER A 16 16.78 -11.59 -5.53
CA SER A 16 15.47 -11.68 -4.87
C SER A 16 15.05 -10.34 -4.28
N GLN A 17 15.97 -9.65 -3.62
CA GLN A 17 15.70 -8.34 -3.05
C GLN A 17 15.29 -7.34 -4.13
N ALA A 18 16.00 -7.34 -5.25
CA ALA A 18 15.67 -6.45 -6.37
C ALA A 18 14.29 -6.75 -6.95
N LYS A 19 13.94 -8.02 -7.03
CA LYS A 19 12.63 -8.44 -7.52
C LYS A 19 11.52 -7.99 -6.59
N ILE A 20 11.73 -8.14 -5.29
CA ILE A 20 10.77 -7.68 -4.28
C ILE A 20 10.59 -6.17 -4.37
N THR A 21 11.69 -5.43 -4.45
CA THR A 21 11.66 -3.98 -4.58
C THR A 21 10.89 -3.56 -5.81
N GLY A 22 11.16 -4.19 -6.97
CA GLY A 22 10.46 -3.87 -8.21
C GLY A 22 8.96 -4.12 -8.12
N LYS A 23 8.57 -5.22 -7.49
CA LYS A 23 7.15 -5.53 -7.31
C LYS A 23 6.48 -4.53 -6.35
N ALA A 24 7.15 -4.17 -5.27
CA ALA A 24 6.62 -3.21 -4.31
C ALA A 24 6.46 -1.82 -4.92
N GLU A 25 7.40 -1.41 -5.76
CA GLU A 25 7.34 -0.10 -6.41
C GLU A 25 6.12 0.07 -7.33
N LYS A 26 5.54 -1.03 -7.79
CA LYS A 26 4.34 -0.97 -8.63
C LYS A 26 3.16 -0.36 -7.88
N LEU A 27 3.17 -0.37 -6.57
CA LEU A 27 2.11 0.28 -5.79
C LEU A 27 2.03 1.77 -6.06
N LEU A 28 3.12 2.41 -6.48
CA LEU A 28 3.11 3.82 -6.84
C LEU A 28 2.20 4.15 -8.01
N ARG A 29 1.93 3.17 -8.86
CA ARG A 29 1.02 3.36 -9.99
C ARG A 29 -0.42 3.49 -9.53
N ILE A 30 -0.72 2.96 -8.34
CA ILE A 30 -2.06 2.99 -7.77
C ILE A 30 -2.24 4.23 -6.92
N PHE A 31 -1.21 4.58 -6.17
CA PHE A 31 -1.25 5.70 -5.25
C PHE A 31 0.15 6.32 -5.16
N ASP A 32 0.30 7.54 -5.64
CA ASP A 32 1.59 8.22 -5.70
C ASP A 32 1.96 8.97 -4.42
N ARG A 33 1.08 8.95 -3.42
CA ARG A 33 1.32 9.66 -2.15
C ARG A 33 1.82 8.74 -1.04
N LEU A 34 2.55 7.71 -1.42
CA LEU A 34 3.15 6.80 -0.46
C LEU A 34 4.49 7.37 0.00
N SER A 35 4.77 7.25 1.30
CA SER A 35 6.05 7.69 1.85
C SER A 35 7.04 6.55 1.99
N ASP A 36 6.59 5.41 2.50
CA ASP A 36 7.46 4.26 2.72
C ASP A 36 6.74 2.96 2.43
N ILE A 37 7.52 1.99 1.94
CA ILE A 37 7.07 0.60 1.82
C ILE A 37 8.12 -0.26 2.49
N VAL A 38 7.69 -1.08 3.45
CA VAL A 38 8.57 -2.00 4.15
C VAL A 38 8.09 -3.41 3.90
N VAL A 39 8.98 -4.26 3.39
CA VAL A 39 8.69 -5.67 3.17
C VAL A 39 9.59 -6.47 4.08
N VAL A 40 9.00 -7.31 4.92
CA VAL A 40 9.74 -8.20 5.80
C VAL A 40 9.44 -9.63 5.42
N VAL A 41 10.47 -10.39 5.11
CA VAL A 41 10.35 -11.80 4.75
C VAL A 41 10.88 -12.64 5.92
N ASP A 42 10.02 -13.46 6.50
CA ASP A 42 10.39 -14.34 7.59
C ASP A 42 10.59 -15.75 7.03
N LEU A 43 11.82 -16.25 7.12
CA LEU A 43 12.20 -17.55 6.62
C LEU A 43 12.37 -18.58 7.73
N LYS A 44 11.73 -18.37 8.86
CA LYS A 44 11.81 -19.31 9.99
C LYS A 44 11.36 -20.71 9.56
N ASP A 45 10.29 -20.77 8.78
CA ASP A 45 9.87 -22.01 8.14
C ASP A 45 10.14 -21.87 6.64
N GLU A 46 11.22 -22.50 6.17
CA GLU A 46 11.63 -22.38 4.77
C GLU A 46 10.59 -22.89 3.78
N HIS A 47 9.73 -23.80 4.23
CA HIS A 47 8.68 -24.37 3.38
C HIS A 47 7.42 -23.50 3.36
N ASN A 48 7.30 -22.56 4.29
CA ASN A 48 6.17 -21.67 4.38
C ASN A 48 6.62 -20.26 4.82
N PRO A 49 7.37 -19.58 3.97
CA PRO A 49 7.83 -18.23 4.31
C PRO A 49 6.63 -17.28 4.49
N VAL A 50 6.79 -16.36 5.43
CA VAL A 50 5.79 -15.34 5.71
C VAL A 50 6.30 -14.01 5.16
N VAL A 51 5.46 -13.30 4.44
CA VAL A 51 5.80 -11.97 3.93
C VAL A 51 4.85 -10.95 4.53
N ASP A 52 5.43 -9.98 5.22
CA ASP A 52 4.69 -8.85 5.77
C ASP A 52 5.00 -7.62 4.93
N VAL A 53 3.96 -6.90 4.54
CA VAL A 53 4.11 -5.65 3.80
C VAL A 53 3.42 -4.55 4.59
N GLN A 54 4.16 -3.49 4.85
CA GLN A 54 3.64 -2.31 5.51
C GLN A 54 3.87 -1.11 4.60
N VAL A 55 2.82 -0.35 4.37
CA VAL A 55 2.88 0.81 3.50
C VAL A 55 2.38 2.02 4.27
N SER A 56 3.16 3.09 4.24
CA SER A 56 2.78 4.35 4.86
C SER A 56 2.41 5.35 3.79
N ALA A 57 1.29 6.02 3.98
CA ALA A 57 0.81 7.07 3.08
C ALA A 57 0.77 8.39 3.83
N GLU A 58 0.55 9.47 3.12
CA GLU A 58 0.41 10.78 3.75
C GLU A 58 -0.78 10.78 4.72
N HIS A 59 -0.81 11.74 5.62
CA HIS A 59 -1.80 11.86 6.69
C HIS A 59 -1.73 10.71 7.69
N LYS A 60 -0.56 10.08 7.81
CA LYS A 60 -0.30 9.01 8.78
C LYS A 60 -1.19 7.78 8.60
N HIS A 61 -1.63 7.53 7.39
CA HIS A 61 -2.34 6.30 7.09
C HIS A 61 -1.36 5.18 6.81
N ASP A 62 -1.53 4.07 7.49
CA ASP A 62 -0.71 2.88 7.31
C ASP A 62 -1.58 1.73 6.84
N PHE A 63 -1.01 0.94 5.94
CA PHE A 63 -1.66 -0.25 5.43
C PHE A 63 -0.75 -1.43 5.67
N MET A 64 -1.32 -2.55 6.10
CA MET A 64 -0.54 -3.74 6.41
C MET A 64 -1.21 -4.96 5.83
N ALA A 65 -0.40 -5.89 5.36
CA ALA A 65 -0.85 -7.19 4.92
C ALA A 65 0.24 -8.22 5.22
N SER A 66 -0.18 -9.40 5.59
CA SER A 66 0.72 -10.52 5.88
C SER A 66 0.18 -11.75 5.20
N GLU A 67 1.04 -12.47 4.49
CA GLU A 67 0.66 -13.70 3.81
C GLU A 67 1.73 -14.74 3.98
N GLN A 68 1.30 -15.99 3.93
CA GLN A 68 2.17 -17.15 4.02
C GLN A 68 1.85 -18.08 2.86
N ALA A 69 2.87 -18.60 2.22
CA ALA A 69 2.70 -19.54 1.11
C ALA A 69 3.93 -20.44 1.02
N SER A 70 3.83 -21.50 0.23
CA SER A 70 4.97 -22.40 0.03
C SER A 70 6.12 -21.74 -0.72
N GLU A 71 5.82 -20.71 -1.51
CA GLU A 71 6.83 -19.94 -2.20
C GLU A 71 6.78 -18.48 -1.75
N MET A 72 7.95 -17.90 -1.50
CA MET A 72 8.08 -16.53 -1.04
C MET A 72 7.42 -15.53 -1.99
N MET A 73 7.64 -15.69 -3.29
CA MET A 73 7.07 -14.76 -4.28
C MET A 73 5.55 -14.85 -4.34
N ALA A 74 4.98 -16.03 -4.12
CA ALA A 74 3.53 -16.18 -4.05
C ALA A 74 2.98 -15.47 -2.81
N ALA A 75 3.65 -15.58 -1.67
CA ALA A 75 3.26 -14.88 -0.45
C ALA A 75 3.36 -13.37 -0.66
N LEU A 76 4.44 -12.92 -1.29
CA LEU A 76 4.63 -11.50 -1.59
C LEU A 76 3.51 -10.97 -2.51
N ASP A 77 3.23 -11.68 -3.59
CA ASP A 77 2.19 -11.25 -4.53
C ASP A 77 0.82 -11.16 -3.84
N ALA A 78 0.50 -12.13 -2.98
CA ALA A 78 -0.76 -12.12 -2.23
C ALA A 78 -0.81 -10.94 -1.27
N ALA A 79 0.28 -10.66 -0.55
CA ALA A 79 0.34 -9.53 0.38
C ALA A 79 0.22 -8.20 -0.37
N LEU A 80 0.93 -8.05 -1.49
CA LEU A 80 0.86 -6.84 -2.30
C LEU A 80 -0.54 -6.64 -2.88
N HIS A 81 -1.20 -7.71 -3.27
CA HIS A 81 -2.57 -7.63 -3.77
C HIS A 81 -3.53 -7.11 -2.70
N LYS A 82 -3.37 -7.56 -1.46
CA LYS A 82 -4.18 -7.05 -0.35
C LYS A 82 -3.90 -5.57 -0.10
N ILE A 83 -2.65 -5.16 -0.15
CA ILE A 83 -2.28 -3.75 -0.01
C ILE A 83 -2.90 -2.95 -1.15
N GLU A 84 -2.83 -3.45 -2.38
CA GLU A 84 -3.43 -2.79 -3.53
C GLU A 84 -4.94 -2.56 -3.32
N GLN A 85 -5.64 -3.56 -2.83
CA GLN A 85 -7.07 -3.43 -2.55
C GLN A 85 -7.34 -2.38 -1.48
N GLN A 86 -6.53 -2.35 -0.42
CA GLN A 86 -6.66 -1.36 0.63
C GLN A 86 -6.41 0.05 0.10
N LEU A 87 -5.39 0.22 -0.73
CA LEU A 87 -5.06 1.51 -1.32
C LEU A 87 -6.15 2.00 -2.27
N ARG A 88 -6.73 1.10 -3.07
CA ARG A 88 -7.83 1.46 -3.98
C ARG A 88 -9.05 1.93 -3.19
N LYS A 89 -9.38 1.24 -2.12
CA LYS A 89 -10.49 1.65 -1.25
C LYS A 89 -10.22 3.00 -0.62
N TYR A 90 -9.01 3.21 -0.14
CA TYR A 90 -8.64 4.49 0.46
C TYR A 90 -8.74 5.62 -0.56
N LYS A 91 -8.22 5.40 -1.76
CA LYS A 91 -8.26 6.38 -2.83
C LYS A 91 -9.71 6.74 -3.20
N GLU A 92 -10.57 5.73 -3.29
CA GLU A 92 -11.99 5.96 -3.57
C GLU A 92 -12.66 6.80 -2.49
N ARG A 93 -12.38 6.52 -1.23
CA ARG A 93 -12.94 7.30 -0.12
C ARG A 93 -12.48 8.74 -0.16
N VAL A 94 -11.23 8.99 -0.48
CA VAL A 94 -10.70 10.35 -0.58
C VAL A 94 -11.37 11.09 -1.72
N VAL A 95 -11.52 10.45 -2.88
CA VAL A 95 -12.19 11.05 -4.04
C VAL A 95 -13.66 11.33 -3.74
N GLU A 96 -14.37 10.39 -3.13
CA GLU A 96 -15.77 10.59 -2.76
C GLU A 96 -15.95 11.72 -1.77
N ARG A 97 -15.09 11.79 -0.77
CA ARG A 97 -15.14 12.84 0.23
C ARG A 97 -14.95 14.21 -0.43
N ASN A 98 -14.02 14.32 -1.33
CA ASN A 98 -13.79 15.56 -2.06
C ASN A 98 -14.96 15.92 -2.96
N ARG A 99 -15.57 14.95 -3.61
CA ARG A 99 -16.77 15.19 -4.41
C ARG A 99 -17.92 15.69 -3.58
N ASP A 100 -18.14 15.07 -2.43
CA ASP A 100 -19.24 15.46 -1.55
C ASP A 100 -19.05 16.89 -1.04
N ARG A 101 -17.84 17.26 -0.66
CA ARG A 101 -17.55 18.62 -0.23
C ARG A 101 -17.75 19.61 -1.37
N ASN A 102 -17.28 19.29 -2.55
CA ASN A 102 -17.46 20.14 -3.72
C ASN A 102 -18.95 20.32 -4.06
N ARG A 103 -19.73 19.25 -3.95
CA ARG A 103 -21.15 19.31 -4.20
C ARG A 103 -21.84 20.20 -3.18
N GLN A 104 -21.51 20.09 -1.91
CA GLN A 104 -22.05 20.93 -0.87
C GLN A 104 -21.73 22.40 -1.12
N ALA A 105 -20.51 22.69 -1.51
CA ALA A 105 -20.11 24.05 -1.84
C ALA A 105 -20.93 24.61 -2.97
N ARG A 106 -21.19 23.83 -4.01
CA ARG A 106 -22.01 24.27 -5.14
C ARG A 106 -23.47 24.51 -4.74
N GLU A 107 -24.00 23.63 -3.90
CA GLU A 107 -25.38 23.77 -3.43
C GLU A 107 -25.55 25.05 -2.62
N VAL A 108 -24.63 25.35 -1.75
CA VAL A 108 -24.66 26.58 -0.97
C VAL A 108 -24.51 27.80 -1.88
N GLU A 109 -23.63 27.75 -2.86
CA GLU A 109 -23.48 28.80 -3.84
C GLU A 109 -24.77 29.08 -4.58
N ALA A 110 -25.46 28.02 -4.98
CA ALA A 110 -26.72 28.15 -5.70
C ALA A 110 -27.83 28.74 -4.84
N GLU A 111 -27.82 28.47 -3.55
CA GLU A 111 -28.86 28.91 -2.66
C GLU A 111 -28.66 30.33 -2.17
N GLN A 112 -27.48 30.74 -1.80
CA GLN A 112 -27.28 32.04 -1.20
C GLN A 112 -25.90 32.62 -1.45
N THR A 113 -24.84 31.99 -0.93
CA THR A 113 -23.48 32.47 -1.01
C THR A 113 -22.54 31.33 -1.29
N PRO A 114 -21.40 31.62 -1.95
CA PRO A 114 -20.42 30.62 -2.21
C PRO A 114 -19.82 30.09 -0.92
N GLU A 115 -19.55 28.82 -0.91
CA GLU A 115 -18.83 28.17 0.16
C GLU A 115 -17.75 27.33 -0.43
N GLU A 116 -16.56 27.46 0.12
CA GLU A 116 -15.41 26.78 -0.41
C GLU A 116 -15.11 25.52 0.31
N GLU A 117 -14.62 24.56 -0.39
CA GLU A 117 -14.18 23.36 0.21
C GLU A 117 -12.68 23.36 0.41
#